data_d1def66390f8d6270ebca6d822405c84
#
_entry.id   d1def66390f8d6270ebca6d822405c84
#
_cell.length_a   1.000
_cell.length_b   1.000
_cell.length_c   1.000
_cell.angle_alpha   90.00
_cell.angle_beta   90.00
_cell.angle_gamma   90.00
#
_symmetry.space_group_name_H-M   'P 1'
#
loop_
_entity.id
_entity.type
_entity.pdbx_description
1 polymer ?
#
loop_
_entity_poly.entity_id
_entity_poly.type
_entity_poly.pdbx_seq_one_letter_code
_entity_poly.pdbx_strand_id
1 'polypeptide(L)'
;MRRLSAGLLAGAVIMSGFGAGAIGASLDRQAMLSLDGQVRQANFFGTKVSDLLSASGVKLGEHDEVWPTQDSKITDGSLVEVKFGKPITLIVDGKFTTFWTTATTLDEALDQIGMRDSANRLSVDRSMPLGRDGVTLTVYTPKTVTINDGGKSRQIVTTAGTVGELLRSESINLDQHDQLSPGYGVAITPEMVITISRVSVETREELVPIDFETKKTDDPGLPRGVERVLTEGVKGQKKVLARLTIVNGQVKDRHVLRETVIKAPTAEQKSVGTMNAAALVGDEGRVKLMNDAGIAPADFAAANRLIQRESGWNPTAVNASSGACGLVQALPCSKLGANWSDPVNALRWGDNYVKNRYGGWSQALAHSDANGWY
;
A
#
# COMPACT_ATOMS: atom_id res chain seq x y z
N MET A 1 38.09 -48.12 4.60
CA MET A 1 39.19 -48.09 3.64
C MET A 1 38.90 -47.00 2.63
N ARG A 2 39.38 -45.79 2.85
CA ARG A 2 39.33 -44.70 1.87
C ARG A 2 40.77 -44.34 1.53
N ARG A 3 41.09 -44.44 0.25
CA ARG A 3 42.40 -44.17 -0.30
C ARG A 3 42.66 -42.67 -0.30
N LEU A 4 43.70 -42.21 0.38
CA LEU A 4 44.30 -40.90 0.26
C LEU A 4 44.98 -40.79 -1.11
N SER A 5 44.46 -39.93 -1.97
CA SER A 5 45.14 -39.51 -3.20
C SER A 5 46.10 -38.38 -2.85
N ALA A 6 47.38 -38.68 -2.85
CA ALA A 6 48.45 -37.70 -2.77
C ALA A 6 48.47 -36.87 -4.07
N GLY A 7 48.08 -35.62 -4.00
CA GLY A 7 48.27 -34.64 -5.09
C GLY A 7 49.73 -34.19 -5.09
N LEU A 8 50.46 -34.57 -6.14
CA LEU A 8 51.79 -34.02 -6.43
C LEU A 8 51.65 -32.56 -6.85
N LEU A 9 52.00 -31.63 -5.97
CA LEU A 9 52.25 -30.24 -6.34
C LEU A 9 53.67 -30.17 -6.98
N ALA A 10 53.71 -29.97 -8.30
CA ALA A 10 54.93 -29.66 -9.03
C ALA A 10 55.37 -28.23 -8.71
N GLY A 11 56.23 -28.08 -7.72
CA GLY A 11 56.91 -26.81 -7.42
C GLY A 11 57.98 -26.54 -8.48
N ALA A 12 57.90 -25.41 -9.16
CA ALA A 12 58.93 -24.95 -10.08
C ALA A 12 60.19 -24.59 -9.30
N VAL A 13 61.28 -25.37 -9.51
CA VAL A 13 62.61 -25.06 -8.97
C VAL A 13 63.27 -24.02 -9.86
N ILE A 14 63.42 -22.81 -9.38
CA ILE A 14 64.23 -21.76 -10.05
C ILE A 14 65.70 -22.00 -9.66
N MET A 15 66.44 -22.59 -10.56
CA MET A 15 67.89 -22.69 -10.43
C MET A 15 68.55 -21.40 -10.92
N SER A 16 68.97 -20.55 -10.01
CA SER A 16 69.90 -19.46 -10.34
C SER A 16 71.34 -19.94 -10.16
N GLY A 17 72.03 -20.10 -11.30
CA GLY A 17 73.45 -20.56 -11.32
C GLY A 17 74.37 -19.49 -10.73
N PHE A 18 75.25 -19.93 -9.86
CA PHE A 18 76.45 -19.19 -9.43
C PHE A 18 77.73 -19.95 -9.85
N GLY A 19 78.65 -19.19 -10.45
CA GLY A 19 79.90 -19.63 -10.98
C GLY A 19 80.88 -20.13 -9.91
N ALA A 20 81.70 -21.09 -10.38
CA ALA A 20 82.75 -21.75 -9.61
C ALA A 20 83.89 -20.80 -9.20
N GLY A 21 84.29 -20.84 -7.94
CA GLY A 21 85.51 -20.18 -7.46
C GLY A 21 85.87 -20.59 -6.03
N ALA A 22 86.98 -21.33 -5.90
CA ALA A 22 87.84 -21.46 -4.74
C ALA A 22 87.51 -22.47 -3.63
N ILE A 23 88.42 -23.45 -3.53
CA ILE A 23 88.59 -24.44 -2.53
C ILE A 23 88.88 -23.85 -1.14
N GLY A 24 87.93 -23.88 -0.31
CA GLY A 24 88.04 -23.85 1.14
C GLY A 24 87.06 -24.89 1.65
N ALA A 25 87.48 -25.75 2.57
CA ALA A 25 86.55 -26.69 3.23
C ALA A 25 85.51 -25.87 3.98
N SER A 26 84.54 -25.40 3.25
CA SER A 26 83.47 -24.58 3.80
C SER A 26 82.50 -25.40 4.61
N LEU A 27 82.34 -25.08 5.84
CA LEU A 27 81.24 -25.55 6.69
C LEU A 27 79.88 -25.03 6.17
N ASP A 28 79.88 -24.67 4.87
CA ASP A 28 78.67 -24.15 4.17
C ASP A 28 77.77 -25.32 3.83
N ARG A 29 76.60 -25.40 4.49
CA ARG A 29 75.59 -26.42 4.28
C ARG A 29 74.52 -25.94 3.42
N GLN A 30 73.89 -26.82 2.66
CA GLN A 30 72.72 -26.51 1.84
C GLN A 30 71.48 -27.20 2.38
N ALA A 31 70.40 -26.47 2.53
CA ALA A 31 69.10 -27.02 2.90
C ALA A 31 67.99 -26.45 2.03
N MET A 32 66.88 -27.17 1.95
CA MET A 32 65.67 -26.71 1.30
C MET A 32 64.80 -25.96 2.34
N LEU A 33 64.50 -24.69 2.07
CA LEU A 33 63.66 -23.85 2.92
C LEU A 33 62.34 -23.60 2.20
N SER A 34 61.26 -24.11 2.78
CA SER A 34 59.90 -23.86 2.34
C SER A 34 59.31 -22.73 3.17
N LEU A 35 58.89 -21.66 2.52
CA LEU A 35 58.18 -20.51 3.13
C LEU A 35 56.76 -20.48 2.57
N ASP A 36 55.74 -20.79 3.36
CA ASP A 36 54.34 -20.92 2.94
C ASP A 36 54.19 -21.77 1.65
N GLY A 37 54.93 -22.90 1.57
CA GLY A 37 54.93 -23.83 0.44
C GLY A 37 55.86 -23.45 -0.72
N GLN A 38 56.45 -22.24 -0.69
CA GLN A 38 57.47 -21.87 -1.69
C GLN A 38 58.83 -22.37 -1.28
N VAL A 39 59.32 -23.35 -2.00
CA VAL A 39 60.59 -24.03 -1.71
C VAL A 39 61.76 -23.34 -2.42
N ARG A 40 62.81 -23.01 -1.66
CA ARG A 40 64.06 -22.49 -2.18
C ARG A 40 65.26 -23.15 -1.52
N GLN A 41 66.35 -23.26 -2.20
CA GLN A 41 67.62 -23.69 -1.65
C GLN A 41 68.29 -22.57 -0.92
N ALA A 42 68.81 -22.82 0.27
CA ALA A 42 69.51 -21.82 1.08
C ALA A 42 70.79 -22.40 1.67
N ASN A 43 71.83 -21.60 1.61
CA ASN A 43 73.15 -21.92 2.21
C ASN A 43 73.16 -21.33 3.64
N PHE A 44 73.79 -22.05 4.55
CA PHE A 44 73.91 -21.60 5.91
C PHE A 44 75.15 -22.16 6.62
N PHE A 45 75.58 -21.45 7.63
CA PHE A 45 76.60 -21.90 8.56
C PHE A 45 75.93 -22.33 9.85
N GLY A 46 76.28 -23.57 10.32
CA GLY A 46 75.73 -24.05 11.56
C GLY A 46 75.17 -25.46 11.43
N THR A 47 74.39 -25.85 12.44
CA THR A 47 73.87 -27.26 12.53
C THR A 47 72.35 -27.25 12.87
N LYS A 48 71.76 -26.11 13.13
CA LYS A 48 70.38 -26.01 13.59
C LYS A 48 69.48 -25.32 12.57
N VAL A 49 68.20 -25.52 12.69
CA VAL A 49 67.17 -24.79 11.94
C VAL A 49 67.27 -23.27 12.15
N SER A 50 67.55 -22.84 13.38
CA SER A 50 67.79 -21.40 13.72
C SER A 50 68.92 -20.76 12.93
N ASP A 51 69.97 -21.52 12.64
CA ASP A 51 71.13 -21.02 11.84
C ASP A 51 70.68 -20.80 10.38
N LEU A 52 69.91 -21.73 9.80
CA LEU A 52 69.38 -21.62 8.45
C LEU A 52 68.42 -20.44 8.32
N LEU A 53 67.48 -20.26 9.29
CA LEU A 53 66.51 -19.18 9.28
C LEU A 53 67.21 -17.80 9.36
N SER A 54 68.20 -17.68 10.25
CA SER A 54 68.99 -16.45 10.41
C SER A 54 69.79 -16.13 9.14
N ALA A 55 70.46 -17.11 8.52
CA ALA A 55 71.18 -16.94 7.27
C ALA A 55 70.22 -16.56 6.09
N SER A 56 68.95 -17.03 6.15
CA SER A 56 67.93 -16.73 5.16
C SER A 56 67.17 -15.44 5.43
N GLY A 57 67.48 -14.71 6.53
CA GLY A 57 66.78 -13.47 6.94
C GLY A 57 65.35 -13.70 7.42
N VAL A 58 65.00 -14.94 7.79
CA VAL A 58 63.67 -15.27 8.25
C VAL A 58 63.56 -15.08 9.76
N LYS A 59 62.66 -14.18 10.17
CA LYS A 59 62.31 -13.94 11.58
C LYS A 59 60.95 -14.57 11.85
N LEU A 60 60.90 -15.45 12.84
CA LEU A 60 59.66 -16.04 13.27
C LEU A 60 58.92 -15.17 14.27
N GLY A 61 57.64 -15.02 14.10
CA GLY A 61 56.72 -14.41 15.05
C GLY A 61 56.06 -15.46 15.97
N GLU A 62 55.27 -14.99 16.92
CA GLU A 62 54.62 -15.84 17.94
C GLU A 62 53.69 -16.91 17.35
N HIS A 63 53.06 -16.60 16.23
CA HIS A 63 52.06 -17.46 15.57
C HIS A 63 52.62 -18.19 14.32
N ASP A 64 53.96 -18.09 14.08
CA ASP A 64 54.60 -18.80 12.99
C ASP A 64 54.91 -20.24 13.41
N GLU A 65 54.74 -21.17 12.49
CA GLU A 65 55.08 -22.58 12.68
C GLU A 65 56.35 -22.90 11.92
N VAL A 66 57.23 -23.70 12.53
CA VAL A 66 58.44 -24.19 11.86
C VAL A 66 58.62 -25.67 12.14
N TRP A 67 58.88 -26.43 11.11
CA TRP A 67 59.19 -27.85 11.20
C TRP A 67 60.43 -28.18 10.35
N PRO A 68 61.42 -28.88 10.91
CA PRO A 68 61.60 -29.20 12.34
C PRO A 68 61.76 -27.96 13.22
N THR A 69 61.63 -28.11 14.54
CA THR A 69 61.72 -26.97 15.49
C THR A 69 63.05 -26.23 15.39
N GLN A 70 63.14 -24.97 15.80
CA GLN A 70 64.30 -24.09 15.67
C GLN A 70 65.59 -24.71 16.23
N ASP A 71 65.52 -25.51 17.30
CA ASP A 71 66.66 -26.14 17.93
C ASP A 71 67.04 -27.48 17.32
N SER A 72 66.28 -27.99 16.37
CA SER A 72 66.54 -29.25 15.69
C SER A 72 67.82 -29.17 14.85
N LYS A 73 68.61 -30.21 14.92
CA LYS A 73 69.80 -30.40 14.03
C LYS A 73 69.36 -30.77 12.62
N ILE A 74 69.97 -30.12 11.64
CA ILE A 74 69.77 -30.38 10.21
C ILE A 74 71.07 -30.68 9.50
N THR A 75 70.97 -31.40 8.41
CA THR A 75 72.08 -31.83 7.57
C THR A 75 71.87 -31.29 6.15
N ASP A 76 72.86 -31.48 5.30
CA ASP A 76 72.76 -31.17 3.87
C ASP A 76 71.50 -31.87 3.25
N GLY A 77 70.75 -31.13 2.47
CA GLY A 77 69.55 -31.59 1.83
C GLY A 77 68.29 -31.62 2.73
N SER A 78 68.44 -31.31 4.04
CA SER A 78 67.24 -31.21 4.93
C SER A 78 66.20 -30.26 4.41
N LEU A 79 64.91 -30.60 4.56
CA LEU A 79 63.81 -29.71 4.32
C LEU A 79 63.38 -29.04 5.63
N VAL A 80 63.34 -27.70 5.63
CA VAL A 80 62.77 -26.92 6.73
C VAL A 80 61.55 -26.21 6.17
N GLU A 81 60.39 -26.43 6.79
CA GLU A 81 59.13 -25.77 6.44
C GLU A 81 58.82 -24.69 7.44
N VAL A 82 58.51 -23.48 6.95
CA VAL A 82 58.00 -22.35 7.75
C VAL A 82 56.65 -21.99 7.21
N LYS A 83 55.65 -21.97 8.09
CA LYS A 83 54.31 -21.43 7.81
C LYS A 83 54.10 -20.19 8.65
N PHE A 84 53.95 -19.07 7.98
CA PHE A 84 53.75 -17.81 8.67
C PHE A 84 52.31 -17.68 9.23
N GLY A 85 52.22 -17.26 10.48
CA GLY A 85 50.95 -16.89 11.08
C GLY A 85 50.41 -15.57 10.48
N LYS A 86 49.17 -15.58 10.09
CA LYS A 86 48.47 -14.47 9.45
C LYS A 86 47.22 -14.12 10.25
N PRO A 87 47.04 -12.86 10.67
CA PRO A 87 45.82 -12.42 11.39
C PRO A 87 44.64 -12.25 10.42
N ILE A 88 43.52 -12.89 10.75
CA ILE A 88 42.27 -12.70 10.04
C ILE A 88 41.27 -12.04 10.97
N THR A 89 40.81 -10.85 10.62
CA THR A 89 39.80 -10.13 11.38
C THR A 89 38.46 -10.20 10.67
N LEU A 90 37.50 -10.85 11.28
CA LEU A 90 36.12 -10.92 10.81
C LEU A 90 35.29 -9.81 11.48
N ILE A 91 34.49 -9.14 10.67
CA ILE A 91 33.47 -8.20 11.12
C ILE A 91 32.11 -8.85 10.83
N VAL A 92 31.48 -9.44 11.86
CA VAL A 92 30.18 -10.07 11.74
C VAL A 92 29.15 -9.22 12.50
N ASP A 93 28.18 -8.64 11.80
CA ASP A 93 27.17 -7.77 12.39
C ASP A 93 27.74 -6.66 13.31
N GLY A 94 28.88 -6.07 12.88
CA GLY A 94 29.61 -5.01 13.60
C GLY A 94 30.50 -5.50 14.74
N LYS A 95 30.55 -6.81 15.02
CA LYS A 95 31.45 -7.39 16.02
C LYS A 95 32.75 -7.85 15.37
N PHE A 96 33.86 -7.51 15.97
CA PHE A 96 35.20 -7.85 15.53
C PHE A 96 35.67 -9.10 16.23
N THR A 97 36.20 -10.07 15.46
CA THR A 97 36.84 -11.28 15.98
C THR A 97 38.08 -11.52 15.16
N THR A 98 39.25 -11.60 15.82
CA THR A 98 40.54 -11.92 15.16
C THR A 98 40.98 -13.28 15.55
N PHE A 99 41.42 -14.07 14.57
CA PHE A 99 42.07 -15.35 14.75
C PHE A 99 43.36 -15.42 13.91
N TRP A 100 44.22 -16.32 14.23
CA TRP A 100 45.47 -16.57 13.51
C TRP A 100 45.38 -17.85 12.74
N THR A 101 45.96 -17.84 11.53
CA THR A 101 45.99 -19.02 10.64
C THR A 101 47.34 -19.11 9.95
N THR A 102 47.77 -20.29 9.63
CA THR A 102 48.92 -20.57 8.76
C THR A 102 48.50 -20.88 7.32
N ALA A 103 47.21 -20.83 7.02
CA ALA A 103 46.68 -21.01 5.68
C ALA A 103 47.28 -20.04 4.66
N THR A 104 47.32 -20.45 3.41
CA THR A 104 47.84 -19.61 2.31
C THR A 104 46.76 -18.90 1.52
N THR A 105 45.51 -19.34 1.68
CA THR A 105 44.32 -18.71 1.08
C THR A 105 43.25 -18.41 2.13
N LEU A 106 42.36 -17.50 1.84
CA LEU A 106 41.25 -17.16 2.72
C LEU A 106 40.28 -18.34 2.86
N ASP A 107 40.06 -19.11 1.79
CA ASP A 107 39.17 -20.29 1.82
C ASP A 107 39.66 -21.35 2.80
N GLU A 108 41.00 -21.67 2.77
CA GLU A 108 41.59 -22.57 3.75
C GLU A 108 41.48 -22.02 5.18
N ALA A 109 41.69 -20.72 5.38
CA ALA A 109 41.56 -20.09 6.70
C ALA A 109 40.14 -20.19 7.24
N LEU A 110 39.14 -19.94 6.40
CA LEU A 110 37.71 -20.03 6.77
C LEU A 110 37.29 -21.47 7.04
N ASP A 111 37.88 -22.46 6.34
CA ASP A 111 37.66 -23.89 6.58
C ASP A 111 38.10 -24.28 8.01
N GLN A 112 39.23 -23.76 8.48
CA GLN A 112 39.77 -24.03 9.82
C GLN A 112 38.81 -23.59 10.94
N ILE A 113 38.01 -22.60 10.70
CA ILE A 113 37.00 -22.06 11.67
C ILE A 113 35.57 -22.53 11.36
N GLY A 114 35.39 -23.51 10.45
CA GLY A 114 34.10 -24.10 10.14
C GLY A 114 33.17 -23.22 9.30
N MET A 115 33.71 -22.22 8.56
CA MET A 115 32.93 -21.30 7.71
C MET A 115 33.02 -21.63 6.21
N ARG A 116 33.45 -22.85 5.85
CA ARG A 116 33.65 -23.25 4.46
C ARG A 116 32.36 -23.19 3.62
N ASP A 117 31.31 -23.83 4.09
CA ASP A 117 30.05 -24.01 3.37
C ASP A 117 28.95 -23.08 3.88
N SER A 118 29.35 -21.95 4.44
CA SER A 118 28.36 -21.00 4.95
C SER A 118 27.65 -20.27 3.82
N ALA A 119 26.34 -20.09 3.94
CA ALA A 119 25.56 -19.23 3.07
C ALA A 119 25.92 -17.74 3.23
N ASN A 120 26.99 -17.44 3.97
CA ASN A 120 27.47 -16.09 4.23
C ASN A 120 28.12 -15.50 2.98
N ARG A 121 27.82 -14.22 2.71
CA ARG A 121 28.54 -13.42 1.71
C ARG A 121 29.70 -12.70 2.40
N LEU A 122 30.87 -12.71 1.77
CA LEU A 122 32.05 -12.02 2.24
C LEU A 122 32.29 -10.72 1.45
N SER A 123 32.94 -9.75 2.08
CA SER A 123 33.33 -8.50 1.41
C SER A 123 34.52 -8.66 0.47
N VAL A 124 35.19 -9.80 0.50
CA VAL A 124 36.36 -10.14 -0.32
C VAL A 124 36.19 -11.52 -0.92
N ASP A 125 36.99 -11.85 -1.97
CA ASP A 125 36.97 -13.14 -2.62
C ASP A 125 37.58 -14.22 -1.70
N ARG A 126 36.93 -15.41 -1.61
CA ARG A 126 37.41 -16.56 -0.83
C ARG A 126 38.74 -17.10 -1.32
N SER A 127 38.97 -17.03 -2.62
CA SER A 127 40.19 -17.56 -3.26
C SER A 127 41.40 -16.64 -3.11
N MET A 128 41.25 -15.45 -2.47
CA MET A 128 42.36 -14.52 -2.35
C MET A 128 43.52 -15.13 -1.55
N PRO A 129 44.76 -14.95 -2.00
CA PRO A 129 45.94 -15.36 -1.26
C PRO A 129 46.10 -14.50 0.00
N LEU A 130 46.53 -15.12 1.08
CA LEU A 130 46.80 -14.46 2.35
C LEU A 130 48.30 -14.11 2.45
N GLY A 131 48.57 -12.81 2.53
CA GLY A 131 49.88 -12.29 2.89
C GLY A 131 50.10 -12.30 4.41
N ARG A 132 51.36 -12.08 4.84
CA ARG A 132 51.73 -12.10 6.27
C ARG A 132 51.01 -11.02 7.10
N ASP A 133 50.54 -9.96 6.46
CA ASP A 133 49.76 -8.87 7.11
C ASP A 133 48.30 -9.29 7.41
N GLY A 134 47.88 -10.45 6.88
CA GLY A 134 46.53 -10.96 7.05
C GLY A 134 45.47 -10.20 6.27
N VAL A 135 44.22 -10.27 6.72
CA VAL A 135 43.07 -9.56 6.09
C VAL A 135 42.00 -9.21 7.10
N THR A 136 41.36 -8.10 6.88
CA THR A 136 40.09 -7.73 7.55
C THR A 136 38.95 -7.83 6.55
N LEU A 137 37.88 -8.57 6.88
CA LEU A 137 36.74 -8.73 6.00
C LEU A 137 35.42 -8.69 6.78
N THR A 138 34.37 -8.23 6.08
CA THR A 138 33.00 -8.25 6.60
C THR A 138 32.31 -9.53 6.14
N VAL A 139 31.63 -10.17 7.08
CA VAL A 139 30.79 -11.35 6.85
C VAL A 139 29.33 -10.92 6.95
N TYR A 140 28.61 -11.09 5.87
CA TYR A 140 27.17 -10.83 5.80
C TYR A 140 26.40 -12.13 6.00
N THR A 141 25.82 -12.30 7.17
CA THR A 141 25.02 -13.49 7.49
C THR A 141 23.65 -13.44 6.82
N PRO A 142 23.07 -14.59 6.42
CA PRO A 142 21.68 -14.61 5.93
C PRO A 142 20.72 -14.10 6.99
N LYS A 143 19.86 -13.16 6.59
CA LYS A 143 18.84 -12.56 7.44
C LYS A 143 17.48 -12.64 6.77
N THR A 144 16.47 -13.04 7.51
CA THR A 144 15.09 -12.97 7.05
C THR A 144 14.59 -11.54 7.24
N VAL A 145 14.05 -10.96 6.19
CA VAL A 145 13.45 -9.60 6.19
C VAL A 145 12.09 -9.64 5.50
N THR A 146 11.24 -8.68 5.83
CA THR A 146 9.94 -8.51 5.19
C THR A 146 9.97 -7.28 4.29
N ILE A 147 9.59 -7.43 3.03
CA ILE A 147 9.38 -6.31 2.11
C ILE A 147 7.88 -6.11 1.90
N ASN A 148 7.41 -4.89 2.23
CA ASN A 148 6.08 -4.41 1.91
C ASN A 148 6.17 -3.45 0.72
N ASP A 149 5.79 -3.88 -0.48
CA ASP A 149 5.86 -3.08 -1.71
C ASP A 149 4.46 -2.83 -2.26
N GLY A 150 4.03 -1.59 -2.28
CA GLY A 150 2.73 -1.20 -2.82
C GLY A 150 1.55 -1.85 -2.12
N GLY A 151 1.71 -2.22 -0.85
CA GLY A 151 0.70 -2.93 -0.06
C GLY A 151 0.77 -4.47 -0.16
N LYS A 152 1.74 -5.02 -0.91
CA LYS A 152 2.01 -6.47 -0.96
C LYS A 152 3.19 -6.80 -0.07
N SER A 153 3.04 -7.79 0.81
CA SER A 153 4.07 -8.23 1.75
C SER A 153 4.67 -9.56 1.34
N ARG A 154 6.00 -9.67 1.41
CA ARG A 154 6.72 -10.94 1.24
C ARG A 154 7.93 -11.01 2.14
N GLN A 155 8.27 -12.21 2.60
CA GLN A 155 9.50 -12.48 3.32
C GLN A 155 10.56 -13.01 2.36
N ILE A 156 11.80 -12.59 2.59
CA ILE A 156 12.97 -13.06 1.85
C ILE A 156 14.14 -13.27 2.80
N VAL A 157 15.04 -14.14 2.40
CA VAL A 157 16.33 -14.35 3.08
C VAL A 157 17.40 -13.65 2.24
N THR A 158 18.20 -12.80 2.86
CA THR A 158 19.21 -11.99 2.16
C THR A 158 20.51 -11.92 2.95
N THR A 159 21.61 -11.77 2.22
CA THR A 159 22.93 -11.39 2.74
C THR A 159 23.32 -9.97 2.37
N ALA A 160 22.37 -9.15 1.91
CA ALA A 160 22.60 -7.74 1.63
C ALA A 160 23.04 -7.00 2.92
N GLY A 161 24.02 -6.12 2.81
CA GLY A 161 24.48 -5.34 3.94
C GLY A 161 23.58 -4.15 4.23
N THR A 162 22.93 -3.58 3.20
CA THR A 162 22.06 -2.41 3.31
C THR A 162 20.75 -2.62 2.57
N VAL A 163 19.74 -1.80 2.92
CA VAL A 163 18.45 -1.76 2.22
C VAL A 163 18.63 -1.52 0.72
N GLY A 164 19.53 -0.60 0.34
CA GLY A 164 19.79 -0.30 -1.07
C GLY A 164 20.42 -1.47 -1.83
N GLU A 165 21.30 -2.25 -1.22
CA GLU A 165 21.83 -3.50 -1.81
C GLU A 165 20.74 -4.52 -2.03
N LEU A 166 19.86 -4.67 -1.03
CA LEU A 166 18.74 -5.60 -1.10
C LEU A 166 17.78 -5.23 -2.24
N LEU A 167 17.36 -3.98 -2.34
CA LEU A 167 16.45 -3.54 -3.40
C LEU A 167 17.05 -3.79 -4.80
N ARG A 168 18.37 -3.58 -4.96
CA ARG A 168 19.07 -3.88 -6.22
C ARG A 168 19.08 -5.37 -6.54
N SER A 169 19.40 -6.22 -5.55
CA SER A 169 19.41 -7.68 -5.75
C SER A 169 18.05 -8.26 -6.11
N GLU A 170 16.97 -7.64 -5.59
CA GLU A 170 15.59 -7.99 -5.87
C GLU A 170 15.02 -7.31 -7.12
N SER A 171 15.82 -6.49 -7.82
CA SER A 171 15.42 -5.70 -8.99
C SER A 171 14.24 -4.75 -8.70
N ILE A 172 14.15 -4.25 -7.46
CA ILE A 172 13.14 -3.29 -7.04
C ILE A 172 13.65 -1.89 -7.34
N ASN A 173 13.02 -1.26 -8.34
CA ASN A 173 13.30 0.12 -8.71
C ASN A 173 12.26 1.04 -8.06
N LEU A 174 12.71 2.16 -7.53
CA LEU A 174 11.87 3.22 -7.00
C LEU A 174 11.94 4.43 -7.94
N ASP A 175 10.80 5.10 -8.10
CA ASP A 175 10.77 6.38 -8.80
C ASP A 175 10.97 7.57 -7.84
N GLN A 176 10.96 8.79 -8.38
CA GLN A 176 11.22 10.00 -7.60
C GLN A 176 10.14 10.34 -6.57
N HIS A 177 8.95 9.76 -6.69
CA HIS A 177 7.83 10.02 -5.81
C HIS A 177 7.65 8.91 -4.77
N ASP A 178 8.23 7.72 -5.02
CA ASP A 178 8.13 6.59 -4.12
C ASP A 178 8.80 6.88 -2.77
N GLN A 179 8.22 6.36 -1.71
CA GLN A 179 8.74 6.53 -0.36
C GLN A 179 9.28 5.21 0.16
N LEU A 180 10.50 5.24 0.70
CA LEU A 180 11.20 4.09 1.25
C LEU A 180 11.45 4.28 2.74
N SER A 181 11.11 3.29 3.53
CA SER A 181 11.41 3.25 4.97
C SER A 181 11.77 1.81 5.39
N PRO A 182 12.93 1.57 6.02
CA PRO A 182 14.05 2.50 6.23
C PRO A 182 14.73 2.90 4.92
N GLY A 183 15.52 3.99 4.94
CA GLY A 183 16.20 4.51 3.75
C GLY A 183 17.33 3.62 3.23
N TYR A 184 17.82 3.89 2.01
CA TYR A 184 18.79 3.06 1.26
C TYR A 184 20.05 2.68 2.04
N GLY A 185 20.61 3.59 2.84
CA GLY A 185 21.89 3.40 3.55
C GLY A 185 21.76 2.63 4.86
N VAL A 186 20.56 2.28 5.29
CA VAL A 186 20.35 1.59 6.56
C VAL A 186 20.82 0.15 6.46
N ALA A 187 21.57 -0.32 7.45
CA ALA A 187 22.06 -1.69 7.55
C ALA A 187 20.90 -2.67 7.80
N ILE A 188 20.94 -3.82 7.10
CA ILE A 188 19.95 -4.89 7.27
C ILE A 188 20.13 -5.58 8.62
N THR A 189 19.06 -5.65 9.39
CA THR A 189 18.97 -6.43 10.64
C THR A 189 17.98 -7.59 10.48
N PRO A 190 18.11 -8.65 11.30
CA PRO A 190 17.12 -9.74 11.30
C PRO A 190 15.70 -9.19 11.54
N GLU A 191 14.73 -9.77 10.85
CA GLU A 191 13.30 -9.45 10.94
C GLU A 191 12.95 -7.99 10.56
N MET A 192 13.88 -7.26 9.93
CA MET A 192 13.62 -5.91 9.46
C MET A 192 12.40 -5.88 8.51
N VAL A 193 11.55 -4.89 8.70
CA VAL A 193 10.43 -4.58 7.80
C VAL A 193 10.82 -3.39 6.94
N ILE A 194 10.82 -3.58 5.63
CA ILE A 194 11.10 -2.54 4.64
C ILE A 194 9.80 -2.21 3.92
N THR A 195 9.38 -0.96 4.01
CA THR A 195 8.13 -0.48 3.42
C THR A 195 8.41 0.44 2.24
N ILE A 196 7.82 0.12 1.11
CA ILE A 196 7.84 0.91 -0.11
C ILE A 196 6.41 1.38 -0.39
N SER A 197 6.18 2.68 -0.27
CA SER A 197 4.93 3.30 -0.67
C SER A 197 5.06 3.75 -2.12
N ARG A 198 4.32 3.12 -3.02
CA ARG A 198 4.29 3.48 -4.44
C ARG A 198 3.43 4.71 -4.62
N VAL A 199 4.03 5.80 -5.06
CA VAL A 199 3.36 7.09 -5.20
C VAL A 199 3.37 7.52 -6.67
N SER A 200 2.19 7.73 -7.23
CA SER A 200 2.05 8.33 -8.55
C SER A 200 1.22 9.60 -8.49
N VAL A 201 1.54 10.55 -9.38
CA VAL A 201 0.77 11.78 -9.54
C VAL A 201 0.25 11.82 -10.96
N GLU A 202 -1.07 11.83 -11.10
CA GLU A 202 -1.72 11.91 -12.41
C GLU A 202 -2.71 13.08 -12.47
N THR A 203 -2.97 13.53 -13.68
CA THR A 203 -4.02 14.52 -13.95
C THR A 203 -5.15 13.82 -14.68
N ARG A 204 -6.37 13.94 -14.14
CA ARG A 204 -7.56 13.29 -14.69
C ARG A 204 -8.64 14.30 -14.97
N GLU A 205 -9.30 14.14 -16.11
CA GLU A 205 -10.53 14.85 -16.41
C GLU A 205 -11.75 14.00 -16.06
N GLU A 206 -12.68 14.61 -15.34
CA GLU A 206 -13.91 13.97 -14.89
C GLU A 206 -15.10 14.82 -15.27
N LEU A 207 -16.20 14.20 -15.68
CA LEU A 207 -17.48 14.85 -15.86
C LEU A 207 -18.28 14.73 -14.57
N VAL A 208 -18.55 15.85 -13.93
CA VAL A 208 -19.25 15.91 -12.66
C VAL A 208 -20.60 16.59 -12.87
N PRO A 209 -21.71 16.03 -12.40
CA PRO A 209 -23.00 16.68 -12.44
C PRO A 209 -23.00 17.92 -11.56
N ILE A 210 -23.74 18.96 -12.00
CA ILE A 210 -24.06 20.14 -11.21
C ILE A 210 -25.52 20.01 -10.82
N ASP A 211 -25.80 20.01 -9.54
CA ASP A 211 -27.19 19.97 -9.08
C ASP A 211 -27.90 21.28 -9.43
N PHE A 212 -29.21 21.19 -9.66
CA PHE A 212 -30.03 22.33 -9.91
C PHE A 212 -30.57 22.95 -8.58
N GLU A 213 -30.90 24.23 -8.63
CA GLU A 213 -31.59 24.91 -7.53
C GLU A 213 -33.11 24.77 -7.69
N THR A 214 -33.82 24.66 -6.58
CA THR A 214 -35.28 24.72 -6.56
C THR A 214 -35.71 26.14 -6.20
N LYS A 215 -36.38 26.80 -7.15
CA LYS A 215 -37.00 28.13 -6.94
C LYS A 215 -38.47 27.94 -6.58
N LYS A 216 -38.83 28.39 -5.40
CA LYS A 216 -40.22 28.36 -4.91
C LYS A 216 -40.85 29.70 -5.12
N THR A 217 -42.09 29.71 -5.63
CA THR A 217 -42.91 30.91 -5.82
C THR A 217 -44.25 30.69 -5.14
N ASP A 218 -44.69 31.66 -4.36
CA ASP A 218 -45.96 31.62 -3.67
C ASP A 218 -47.12 31.64 -4.68
N ASP A 219 -48.09 30.74 -4.49
CA ASP A 219 -49.28 30.64 -5.30
C ASP A 219 -50.51 30.75 -4.39
N PRO A 220 -51.20 31.90 -4.42
CA PRO A 220 -52.41 32.09 -3.64
C PRO A 220 -53.62 31.28 -4.15
N GLY A 221 -53.50 30.67 -5.32
CA GLY A 221 -54.50 29.77 -5.87
C GLY A 221 -54.36 28.32 -5.41
N LEU A 222 -53.27 27.99 -4.72
CA LEU A 222 -53.04 26.64 -4.15
C LEU A 222 -53.20 26.63 -2.64
N PRO A 223 -53.82 25.59 -2.06
CA PRO A 223 -53.91 25.45 -0.62
C PRO A 223 -52.54 25.44 0.04
N ARG A 224 -52.44 25.99 1.24
CA ARG A 224 -51.20 26.01 2.04
C ARG A 224 -50.70 24.61 2.27
N GLY A 225 -49.40 24.38 1.94
CA GLY A 225 -48.74 23.06 2.06
C GLY A 225 -48.79 22.21 0.79
N VAL A 226 -49.50 22.65 -0.25
CA VAL A 226 -49.49 22.01 -1.57
C VAL A 226 -48.36 22.62 -2.40
N GLU A 227 -47.50 21.78 -2.93
CA GLU A 227 -46.47 22.19 -3.89
C GLU A 227 -46.80 21.61 -5.28
N ARG A 228 -46.60 22.43 -6.30
CA ARG A 228 -46.76 22.03 -7.71
C ARG A 228 -45.50 22.33 -8.45
N VAL A 229 -44.92 21.32 -9.10
CA VAL A 229 -43.77 21.53 -10.00
C VAL A 229 -44.27 22.19 -11.28
N LEU A 230 -43.77 23.37 -11.59
CA LEU A 230 -44.04 24.11 -12.82
C LEU A 230 -43.03 23.77 -13.92
N THR A 231 -41.79 23.62 -13.52
CA THR A 231 -40.69 23.23 -14.41
C THR A 231 -39.79 22.27 -13.67
N GLU A 232 -39.54 21.10 -14.23
CA GLU A 232 -38.60 20.15 -13.65
C GLU A 232 -37.17 20.67 -13.74
N GLY A 233 -36.42 20.47 -12.67
CA GLY A 233 -35.00 20.77 -12.62
C GLY A 233 -34.19 19.77 -13.51
N VAL A 234 -33.21 20.31 -14.22
CA VAL A 234 -32.29 19.49 -15.01
C VAL A 234 -30.89 19.73 -14.49
N LYS A 235 -30.20 18.63 -14.10
CA LYS A 235 -28.81 18.72 -13.68
C LYS A 235 -27.93 19.25 -14.82
N GLY A 236 -27.03 20.14 -14.46
CA GLY A 236 -25.95 20.59 -15.32
C GLY A 236 -24.80 19.58 -15.35
N GLN A 237 -23.74 19.94 -16.06
CA GLN A 237 -22.54 19.15 -16.14
C GLN A 237 -21.32 20.06 -16.20
N LYS A 238 -20.31 19.77 -15.41
CA LYS A 238 -19.01 20.43 -15.44
C LYS A 238 -17.90 19.42 -15.70
N LYS A 239 -16.88 19.86 -16.40
CA LYS A 239 -15.63 19.17 -16.58
C LYS A 239 -14.67 19.63 -15.50
N VAL A 240 -14.14 18.70 -14.72
CA VAL A 240 -13.20 18.95 -13.64
C VAL A 240 -11.87 18.33 -14.01
N LEU A 241 -10.83 19.15 -14.11
CA LEU A 241 -9.45 18.70 -14.24
C LEU A 241 -8.87 18.65 -12.83
N ALA A 242 -8.56 17.45 -12.35
CA ALA A 242 -8.01 17.25 -11.02
C ALA A 242 -6.64 16.57 -11.09
N ARG A 243 -5.73 16.99 -10.21
CA ARG A 243 -4.49 16.29 -9.92
C ARG A 243 -4.77 15.31 -8.78
N LEU A 244 -4.44 14.05 -9.03
CA LEU A 244 -4.62 12.96 -8.07
C LEU A 244 -3.25 12.50 -7.59
N THR A 245 -3.06 12.40 -6.29
CA THR A 245 -1.92 11.70 -5.69
C THR A 245 -2.42 10.32 -5.27
N ILE A 246 -1.85 9.30 -5.89
CA ILE A 246 -2.22 7.90 -5.68
C ILE A 246 -1.10 7.24 -4.90
N VAL A 247 -1.41 6.63 -3.77
CA VAL A 247 -0.47 5.88 -2.94
C VAL A 247 -0.94 4.43 -2.87
N ASN A 248 -0.08 3.51 -3.28
CA ASN A 248 -0.38 2.08 -3.32
C ASN A 248 -1.69 1.75 -4.05
N GLY A 249 -1.94 2.46 -5.16
CA GLY A 249 -3.14 2.27 -5.98
C GLY A 249 -4.41 2.94 -5.45
N GLN A 250 -4.35 3.66 -4.32
CA GLN A 250 -5.47 4.38 -3.74
C GLN A 250 -5.27 5.90 -3.85
N VAL A 251 -6.31 6.60 -4.29
CA VAL A 251 -6.30 8.07 -4.28
C VAL A 251 -6.25 8.57 -2.83
N LYS A 252 -5.16 9.22 -2.46
CA LYS A 252 -4.94 9.80 -1.13
C LYS A 252 -5.21 11.30 -1.10
N ASP A 253 -4.96 11.98 -2.21
CA ASP A 253 -5.23 13.40 -2.33
C ASP A 253 -5.80 13.73 -3.71
N ARG A 254 -6.71 14.71 -3.76
CA ARG A 254 -7.35 15.20 -4.96
C ARG A 254 -7.37 16.72 -4.94
N HIS A 255 -6.60 17.32 -5.81
CA HIS A 255 -6.54 18.77 -5.97
C HIS A 255 -7.18 19.20 -7.29
N VAL A 256 -8.22 20.02 -7.25
CA VAL A 256 -8.90 20.55 -8.43
C VAL A 256 -8.04 21.66 -9.05
N LEU A 257 -7.64 21.47 -10.29
CA LEU A 257 -6.83 22.44 -11.06
C LEU A 257 -7.69 23.41 -11.84
N ARG A 258 -8.81 22.91 -12.42
CA ARG A 258 -9.73 23.69 -13.25
C ARG A 258 -11.11 23.06 -13.24
N GLU A 259 -12.12 23.92 -13.23
CA GLU A 259 -13.51 23.55 -13.51
C GLU A 259 -14.03 24.33 -14.71
N THR A 260 -14.76 23.67 -15.57
CA THR A 260 -15.39 24.30 -16.75
C THR A 260 -16.81 23.78 -16.86
N VAL A 261 -17.77 24.66 -16.80
CA VAL A 261 -19.19 24.31 -16.99
C VAL A 261 -19.41 24.00 -18.45
N ILE A 262 -19.84 22.76 -18.77
CA ILE A 262 -20.21 22.32 -20.11
C ILE A 262 -21.69 22.60 -20.38
N LYS A 263 -22.52 22.29 -19.39
CA LYS A 263 -23.96 22.52 -19.43
C LYS A 263 -24.40 23.10 -18.08
N ALA A 264 -24.99 24.29 -18.11
CA ALA A 264 -25.56 24.88 -16.91
C ALA A 264 -26.79 24.09 -16.45
N PRO A 265 -27.01 23.95 -15.14
CA PRO A 265 -28.25 23.36 -14.62
C PRO A 265 -29.45 24.25 -14.94
N THR A 266 -30.61 23.62 -15.13
CA THR A 266 -31.88 24.30 -15.21
C THR A 266 -32.58 24.22 -13.85
N ALA A 267 -32.89 25.34 -13.28
CA ALA A 267 -33.53 25.37 -11.95
C ALA A 267 -34.93 24.74 -12.01
N GLU A 268 -35.26 23.95 -11.01
CA GLU A 268 -36.64 23.51 -10.76
C GLU A 268 -37.47 24.72 -10.31
N GLN A 269 -38.69 24.86 -10.85
CA GLN A 269 -39.63 25.89 -10.40
C GLN A 269 -40.84 25.22 -9.76
N LYS A 270 -41.13 25.60 -8.53
CA LYS A 270 -42.27 25.08 -7.77
C LYS A 270 -43.19 26.26 -7.34
N SER A 271 -44.46 26.06 -7.54
CA SER A 271 -45.47 26.83 -6.82
C SER A 271 -45.70 26.27 -5.45
N VAL A 272 -45.72 27.07 -4.44
CA VAL A 272 -46.05 26.70 -3.05
C VAL A 272 -47.37 27.40 -2.67
N GLY A 273 -48.34 26.60 -2.33
CA GLY A 273 -49.65 27.09 -1.93
C GLY A 273 -49.61 27.98 -0.67
N THR A 274 -50.14 29.15 -0.76
CA THR A 274 -50.30 30.09 0.36
C THR A 274 -51.77 30.34 0.74
N MET A 275 -52.70 29.76 -0.04
CA MET A 275 -54.13 29.89 0.23
C MET A 275 -54.45 29.40 1.65
N ASN A 276 -55.02 30.26 2.45
CA ASN A 276 -55.47 29.90 3.79
C ASN A 276 -56.82 29.14 3.69
N ALA A 277 -56.96 28.05 4.46
CA ALA A 277 -58.21 27.24 4.48
C ALA A 277 -59.46 28.13 4.77
N ALA A 278 -59.27 29.22 5.47
CA ALA A 278 -60.31 30.20 5.70
C ALA A 278 -60.85 30.90 4.42
N ALA A 279 -60.00 30.98 3.36
CA ALA A 279 -60.43 31.58 2.07
C ALA A 279 -61.35 30.64 1.25
N LEU A 280 -61.39 29.37 1.58
CA LEU A 280 -62.29 28.37 0.97
C LEU A 280 -63.69 28.39 1.60
N VAL A 281 -63.92 29.18 2.64
CA VAL A 281 -65.17 29.18 3.40
C VAL A 281 -66.24 30.04 2.72
N GLY A 282 -65.88 30.89 1.73
CA GLY A 282 -66.84 31.70 0.97
C GLY A 282 -67.51 30.83 -0.14
N ASP A 283 -68.79 31.06 -0.37
CA ASP A 283 -69.60 30.31 -1.37
C ASP A 283 -68.97 30.39 -2.80
N GLU A 284 -68.42 31.55 -3.17
CA GLU A 284 -67.78 31.71 -4.50
C GLU A 284 -66.53 30.81 -4.68
N GLY A 285 -65.72 30.69 -3.65
CA GLY A 285 -64.51 29.82 -3.68
C GLY A 285 -64.87 28.33 -3.79
N ARG A 286 -65.90 27.91 -3.09
CA ARG A 286 -66.41 26.52 -3.14
C ARG A 286 -66.99 26.19 -4.50
N VAL A 287 -67.80 27.12 -5.05
CA VAL A 287 -68.38 26.98 -6.39
C VAL A 287 -67.29 26.86 -7.44
N LYS A 288 -66.24 27.70 -7.35
CA LYS A 288 -65.11 27.62 -8.28
C LYS A 288 -64.40 26.24 -8.20
N LEU A 289 -64.13 25.74 -7.01
CA LEU A 289 -63.46 24.43 -6.82
C LEU A 289 -64.32 23.29 -7.37
N MET A 290 -65.64 23.29 -7.14
CA MET A 290 -66.56 22.30 -7.69
C MET A 290 -66.65 22.34 -9.20
N ASN A 291 -66.61 23.52 -9.80
CA ASN A 291 -66.52 23.70 -11.25
C ASN A 291 -65.23 23.14 -11.80
N ASP A 292 -64.07 23.49 -11.21
CA ASP A 292 -62.73 23.06 -11.62
C ASP A 292 -62.59 21.54 -11.49
N ALA A 293 -63.32 20.93 -10.57
CA ALA A 293 -63.39 19.46 -10.41
C ALA A 293 -64.32 18.77 -11.41
N GLY A 294 -65.15 19.51 -12.12
CA GLY A 294 -66.14 18.99 -13.08
C GLY A 294 -67.43 18.49 -12.44
N ILE A 295 -67.73 18.89 -11.20
CA ILE A 295 -69.02 18.61 -10.57
C ILE A 295 -70.10 19.42 -11.26
N ALA A 296 -71.25 18.78 -11.58
CA ALA A 296 -72.36 19.43 -12.22
C ALA A 296 -73.01 20.50 -11.29
N PRO A 297 -73.40 21.69 -11.80
CA PRO A 297 -74.00 22.73 -10.96
C PRO A 297 -75.23 22.26 -10.17
N ALA A 298 -76.01 21.30 -10.71
CA ALA A 298 -77.13 20.69 -10.03
C ALA A 298 -76.76 19.94 -8.74
N ASP A 299 -75.51 19.48 -8.63
CA ASP A 299 -74.98 18.72 -7.48
C ASP A 299 -74.32 19.60 -6.42
N PHE A 300 -74.08 20.90 -6.69
CA PHE A 300 -73.34 21.80 -5.81
C PHE A 300 -73.88 21.87 -4.39
N ALA A 301 -75.20 21.96 -4.24
CA ALA A 301 -75.84 22.04 -2.93
C ALA A 301 -75.58 20.77 -2.09
N ALA A 302 -75.73 19.63 -2.71
CA ALA A 302 -75.52 18.35 -2.04
C ALA A 302 -74.01 18.10 -1.72
N ALA A 303 -73.15 18.38 -2.70
CA ALA A 303 -71.69 18.29 -2.53
C ALA A 303 -71.19 19.21 -1.42
N ASN A 304 -71.61 20.50 -1.45
CA ASN A 304 -71.25 21.44 -0.43
C ASN A 304 -71.66 21.01 0.99
N ARG A 305 -72.87 20.48 1.17
CA ARG A 305 -73.36 20.04 2.47
C ARG A 305 -72.59 18.80 2.97
N LEU A 306 -72.30 17.87 2.07
CA LEU A 306 -71.58 16.67 2.44
C LEU A 306 -70.12 16.97 2.81
N ILE A 307 -69.46 17.77 1.99
CA ILE A 307 -68.05 18.19 2.25
C ILE A 307 -67.93 19.01 3.52
N GLN A 308 -68.93 19.91 3.78
CA GLN A 308 -68.98 20.64 5.04
C GLN A 308 -69.04 19.71 6.26
N ARG A 309 -69.74 18.58 6.15
CA ARG A 309 -69.83 17.62 7.21
C ARG A 309 -68.53 16.82 7.40
N GLU A 310 -67.89 16.42 6.30
CA GLU A 310 -66.71 15.55 6.31
C GLU A 310 -65.46 16.27 6.79
N SER A 311 -65.20 17.46 6.30
CA SER A 311 -63.93 18.17 6.53
C SER A 311 -64.08 19.65 6.92
N GLY A 312 -65.32 20.14 6.93
CA GLY A 312 -65.54 21.61 7.04
C GLY A 312 -64.90 22.39 5.90
N TRP A 313 -64.76 21.80 4.73
CA TRP A 313 -64.00 22.35 3.61
C TRP A 313 -62.53 22.53 3.89
N ASN A 314 -61.93 21.81 4.85
CA ASN A 314 -60.50 21.79 5.09
C ASN A 314 -59.79 20.77 4.20
N PRO A 315 -59.02 21.19 3.20
CA PRO A 315 -58.37 20.24 2.29
C PRO A 315 -57.24 19.43 2.95
N THR A 316 -56.76 19.83 4.12
CA THR A 316 -55.73 19.13 4.89
C THR A 316 -56.29 18.40 6.10
N ALA A 317 -57.63 18.24 6.18
CA ALA A 317 -58.24 17.52 7.27
C ALA A 317 -57.79 16.06 7.31
N VAL A 318 -57.41 15.57 8.49
CA VAL A 318 -57.10 14.16 8.76
C VAL A 318 -57.87 13.75 9.98
N ASN A 319 -58.63 12.67 9.84
CA ASN A 319 -59.30 12.03 10.96
C ASN A 319 -58.31 11.20 11.78
N ALA A 320 -58.03 11.64 13.02
CA ALA A 320 -57.02 11.03 13.86
C ALA A 320 -57.33 9.54 14.23
N SER A 321 -58.59 9.14 14.21
CA SER A 321 -58.98 7.75 14.56
C SER A 321 -58.99 6.79 13.37
N SER A 322 -59.43 7.26 12.19
CA SER A 322 -59.54 6.43 11.00
C SER A 322 -58.40 6.58 10.01
N GLY A 323 -57.72 7.73 10.02
CA GLY A 323 -56.73 8.10 9.00
C GLY A 323 -57.36 8.57 7.69
N ALA A 324 -58.66 8.81 7.64
CA ALA A 324 -59.32 9.44 6.48
C ALA A 324 -58.80 10.83 6.26
N CYS A 325 -58.65 11.26 5.02
CA CYS A 325 -57.99 12.53 4.71
C CYS A 325 -58.63 13.34 3.57
N GLY A 326 -58.29 14.63 3.54
CA GLY A 326 -58.67 15.58 2.49
C GLY A 326 -60.14 16.03 2.61
N LEU A 327 -60.59 16.83 1.62
CA LEU A 327 -61.96 17.39 1.61
C LEU A 327 -63.06 16.39 1.75
N VAL A 328 -62.89 15.20 1.15
CA VAL A 328 -63.90 14.15 1.06
C VAL A 328 -63.64 12.99 2.01
N GLN A 329 -62.70 13.13 2.94
CA GLN A 329 -62.30 12.15 3.94
C GLN A 329 -62.13 10.72 3.35
N ALA A 330 -61.29 10.64 2.29
CA ALA A 330 -61.04 9.36 1.63
C ALA A 330 -60.25 8.41 2.54
N LEU A 331 -60.68 7.16 2.58
CA LEU A 331 -60.06 6.08 3.37
C LEU A 331 -59.82 4.83 2.49
N PRO A 332 -58.58 4.31 2.40
CA PRO A 332 -57.34 4.95 2.89
C PRO A 332 -56.98 6.22 2.12
N CYS A 333 -56.23 7.14 2.75
CA CYS A 333 -55.82 8.41 2.20
C CYS A 333 -55.07 8.26 0.85
N SER A 334 -54.38 7.14 0.63
CA SER A 334 -53.66 6.83 -0.60
C SER A 334 -54.53 6.82 -1.87
N LYS A 335 -55.87 6.72 -1.71
CA LYS A 335 -56.81 6.82 -2.84
C LYS A 335 -56.79 8.16 -3.55
N LEU A 336 -56.35 9.22 -2.86
CA LEU A 336 -56.20 10.57 -3.41
C LEU A 336 -54.84 10.80 -4.02
N GLY A 337 -53.90 9.83 -3.89
CA GLY A 337 -52.53 9.93 -4.41
C GLY A 337 -51.63 10.90 -3.63
N ALA A 338 -50.48 11.25 -4.23
CA ALA A 338 -49.49 12.12 -3.59
C ALA A 338 -50.02 13.53 -3.28
N ASN A 339 -50.98 14.02 -4.05
CA ASN A 339 -51.57 15.33 -3.91
C ASN A 339 -52.92 15.26 -3.18
N TRP A 340 -53.03 14.47 -2.13
CA TRP A 340 -54.28 14.24 -1.38
C TRP A 340 -54.91 15.50 -0.79
N SER A 341 -54.13 16.54 -0.53
CA SER A 341 -54.57 17.81 0.01
C SER A 341 -54.95 18.83 -1.07
N ASP A 342 -54.84 18.52 -2.36
CA ASP A 342 -55.33 19.34 -3.45
C ASP A 342 -56.87 19.24 -3.49
N PRO A 343 -57.62 20.39 -3.26
CA PRO A 343 -59.06 20.37 -3.18
C PRO A 343 -59.74 19.91 -4.48
N VAL A 344 -59.20 20.32 -5.65
CA VAL A 344 -59.79 19.93 -6.94
C VAL A 344 -59.59 18.42 -7.19
N ASN A 345 -58.41 17.87 -6.86
CA ASN A 345 -58.15 16.47 -6.94
C ASN A 345 -59.08 15.66 -6.02
N ALA A 346 -59.21 16.09 -4.76
CA ALA A 346 -60.09 15.42 -3.80
C ALA A 346 -61.56 15.47 -4.24
N LEU A 347 -62.02 16.59 -4.76
CA LEU A 347 -63.40 16.74 -5.27
C LEU A 347 -63.64 15.88 -6.51
N ARG A 348 -62.69 15.82 -7.43
CA ARG A 348 -62.78 14.97 -8.64
C ARG A 348 -62.82 13.50 -8.28
N TRP A 349 -62.02 13.07 -7.32
CA TRP A 349 -62.09 11.71 -6.80
C TRP A 349 -63.40 11.47 -6.11
N GLY A 350 -63.88 12.42 -5.26
CA GLY A 350 -65.17 12.30 -4.55
C GLY A 350 -66.33 12.24 -5.50
N ASP A 351 -66.31 13.03 -6.57
CA ASP A 351 -67.35 13.00 -7.61
C ASP A 351 -67.47 11.63 -8.29
N ASN A 352 -66.33 11.08 -8.66
CA ASN A 352 -66.30 9.74 -9.21
C ASN A 352 -66.76 8.67 -8.20
N TYR A 353 -66.33 8.78 -6.94
CA TYR A 353 -66.75 7.86 -5.89
C TYR A 353 -68.26 7.86 -5.63
N VAL A 354 -68.83 9.07 -5.43
CA VAL A 354 -70.28 9.14 -5.15
C VAL A 354 -71.16 8.73 -6.36
N LYS A 355 -70.71 9.05 -7.57
CA LYS A 355 -71.39 8.61 -8.79
C LYS A 355 -71.40 7.08 -8.91
N ASN A 356 -70.26 6.43 -8.68
CA ASN A 356 -70.13 4.98 -8.81
C ASN A 356 -70.82 4.19 -7.69
N ARG A 357 -70.85 4.75 -6.46
CA ARG A 357 -71.34 4.04 -5.31
C ARG A 357 -72.79 4.36 -5.00
N TYR A 358 -73.24 5.61 -5.22
CA TYR A 358 -74.55 6.07 -4.82
C TYR A 358 -75.42 6.60 -5.98
N GLY A 359 -74.83 6.74 -7.17
CA GLY A 359 -75.51 7.34 -8.31
C GLY A 359 -75.39 8.87 -8.41
N GLY A 360 -74.73 9.54 -7.42
CA GLY A 360 -74.48 10.96 -7.41
C GLY A 360 -74.50 11.57 -6.03
N TRP A 361 -74.21 12.90 -5.96
CA TRP A 361 -74.05 13.63 -4.71
C TRP A 361 -75.33 13.72 -3.87
N SER A 362 -76.49 13.85 -4.50
CA SER A 362 -77.80 13.90 -3.80
C SER A 362 -78.13 12.59 -3.11
N GLN A 363 -77.84 11.46 -3.74
CA GLN A 363 -78.04 10.11 -3.17
C GLN A 363 -77.02 9.83 -2.06
N ALA A 364 -75.75 10.24 -2.25
CA ALA A 364 -74.71 10.12 -1.23
C ALA A 364 -75.04 10.95 0.02
N LEU A 365 -75.58 12.16 -0.13
CA LEU A 365 -76.05 12.98 0.97
C LEU A 365 -77.23 12.35 1.69
N ALA A 366 -78.25 11.85 0.95
CA ALA A 366 -79.39 11.15 1.56
C ALA A 366 -78.92 9.91 2.34
N HIS A 367 -77.94 9.16 1.82
CA HIS A 367 -77.34 8.04 2.55
C HIS A 367 -76.65 8.48 3.83
N SER A 368 -75.84 9.55 3.75
CA SER A 368 -75.16 10.13 4.89
C SER A 368 -76.10 10.69 5.94
N ASP A 369 -77.24 11.30 5.52
CA ASP A 369 -78.26 11.78 6.43
C ASP A 369 -78.95 10.66 7.19
N ALA A 370 -79.11 9.48 6.55
CA ALA A 370 -79.77 8.30 7.15
C ALA A 370 -78.81 7.47 8.03
N ASN A 371 -77.50 7.37 7.69
CA ASN A 371 -76.56 6.43 8.29
C ASN A 371 -75.39 7.09 9.04
N GLY A 372 -75.22 8.38 8.92
CA GLY A 372 -74.08 9.13 9.52
C GLY A 372 -72.75 8.99 8.80
N TRP A 373 -72.68 8.29 7.64
CA TRP A 373 -71.50 8.13 6.80
C TRP A 373 -71.90 7.95 5.32
N TYR A 374 -70.94 8.07 4.43
CA TYR A 374 -71.11 7.84 3.00
C TYR A 374 -69.88 7.14 2.35
#